data_a1208aeebee24dbd0e62c1d35aa6f4c0
#
_entry.id   a1208aeebee24dbd0e62c1d35aa6f4c0
#
_cell.length_a   1.000
_cell.length_b   1.000
_cell.length_c   1.000
_cell.angle_alpha   90.00
_cell.angle_beta   90.00
_cell.angle_gamma   90.00
#
_symmetry.space_group_name_H-M   'P 1'
#
loop_
_entity.id
_entity.type
_entity.pdbx_description
1 polymer ?
#
loop_
_entity_poly.entity_id
_entity_poly.type
_entity_poly.pdbx_seq_one_letter_code
_entity_poly.pdbx_strand_id
1 'polypeptide(L)'
;MVSKEVDAEVDISEAVSLSAIDPIFYSHFFFQKTVRQASPSFHNGMWEKLDGMDRKVGFAVFRGGAKTTLFRLFISKRVAFAISRTILVVGKSQDAAKRTIEWIMRQVEYNRLWAGTFQLRKGSKWTSEECEIYHGTDEVPIRLIAIGITGSARGINVDDHRPDLICVDDPCDEENTATADQRKKTEDLVLGSLANSLAPASEAPLAKIVVLQTILHPEDVISRCLLDHSWSTVRIPVFDAARESVWPERWSTETLMREKQAYAERGKLGLWMREMECTVIAEETAVFRRESLQFYAVLPPEDELTTFIVCDPVPPPSEREEARGLQGKDYEAWAVVGLWRDLRHNVRKIFLCEYRTMRGHDPDWSVATFFELLERWKPLKLKVESVAYQRTLAWLIERAMRQRGRYIQIDAHIPEKRKKAYRIIDSIGNAVANSQLYVSPTHLEFIEQFTSYPNVAHDDLIEAVAVGVQEASTHAGGATFEKMQEIEDAEFEDIPLIGTCP
;
A
#
# COMPACT_ATOMS: atom_id res chain seq x y z
N MET A 1 -28.08 17.94 36.81
CA MET A 1 -28.21 17.00 37.92
C MET A 1 -26.97 16.17 37.98
N VAL A 2 -26.27 16.34 39.04
CA VAL A 2 -25.03 15.80 39.57
C VAL A 2 -24.66 14.42 39.06
N SER A 3 -23.51 14.34 38.34
CA SER A 3 -22.73 13.12 38.13
C SER A 3 -22.17 12.71 39.49
N LYS A 4 -22.69 11.65 40.06
CA LYS A 4 -22.02 10.94 41.14
C LYS A 4 -20.83 10.22 40.53
N GLU A 5 -19.64 10.77 40.73
CA GLU A 5 -18.40 10.03 40.67
C GLU A 5 -18.50 8.90 41.69
N VAL A 6 -18.55 7.68 41.20
CA VAL A 6 -18.31 6.49 42.01
C VAL A 6 -16.80 6.35 42.03
N ASP A 7 -16.15 6.98 43.01
CA ASP A 7 -14.80 6.61 43.47
C ASP A 7 -14.91 5.23 44.18
N ALA A 8 -15.05 4.18 43.38
CA ALA A 8 -14.74 2.86 43.87
C ALA A 8 -13.19 2.78 43.82
N GLU A 9 -12.55 2.86 44.99
CA GLU A 9 -11.15 2.42 45.15
C GLU A 9 -11.06 0.99 44.65
N VAL A 10 -10.62 0.83 43.38
CA VAL A 10 -10.35 -0.50 42.84
C VAL A 10 -9.16 -1.06 43.59
N ASP A 11 -9.36 -2.16 44.30
CA ASP A 11 -8.29 -2.87 44.95
C ASP A 11 -7.24 -3.27 43.90
N ILE A 12 -6.01 -2.81 44.10
CA ILE A 12 -4.89 -3.09 43.18
C ILE A 12 -4.68 -4.62 42.99
N SER A 13 -4.94 -5.42 44.05
CA SER A 13 -4.83 -6.88 43.95
C SER A 13 -5.90 -7.48 43.03
N GLU A 14 -7.12 -6.95 43.10
CA GLU A 14 -8.20 -7.37 42.20
C GLU A 14 -7.91 -6.90 40.78
N ALA A 15 -7.42 -5.66 40.59
CA ALA A 15 -7.05 -5.13 39.28
C ALA A 15 -5.92 -5.95 38.64
N VAL A 16 -4.93 -6.39 39.38
CA VAL A 16 -3.85 -7.29 38.90
C VAL A 16 -4.44 -8.63 38.47
N SER A 17 -5.34 -9.22 39.29
CA SER A 17 -5.98 -10.52 39.01
C SER A 17 -6.84 -10.43 37.72
N LEU A 18 -7.63 -9.40 37.58
CA LEU A 18 -8.40 -9.13 36.35
C LEU A 18 -7.49 -8.89 35.14
N SER A 19 -6.43 -8.15 35.31
CA SER A 19 -5.47 -7.85 34.23
C SER A 19 -4.73 -9.10 33.73
N ALA A 20 -4.57 -10.11 34.54
CA ALA A 20 -3.97 -11.39 34.12
C ALA A 20 -4.84 -12.09 33.07
N ILE A 21 -6.16 -12.06 33.25
CA ILE A 21 -7.14 -12.76 32.40
C ILE A 21 -7.82 -11.88 31.34
N ASP A 22 -7.96 -10.59 31.59
CA ASP A 22 -8.54 -9.63 30.66
C ASP A 22 -7.50 -8.59 30.19
N PRO A 23 -6.91 -8.77 29.00
CA PRO A 23 -5.92 -7.86 28.48
C PRO A 23 -6.50 -6.51 28.01
N ILE A 24 -7.79 -6.43 27.75
CA ILE A 24 -8.47 -5.17 27.46
C ILE A 24 -8.58 -4.35 28.73
N PHE A 25 -9.03 -4.97 29.83
CA PHE A 25 -9.02 -4.32 31.14
C PHE A 25 -7.61 -3.87 31.53
N TYR A 26 -6.58 -4.74 31.39
CA TYR A 26 -5.18 -4.39 31.63
C TYR A 26 -4.77 -3.13 30.85
N SER A 27 -5.09 -3.07 29.57
CA SER A 27 -4.73 -1.96 28.70
C SER A 27 -5.39 -0.64 29.13
N HIS A 28 -6.67 -0.69 29.44
CA HIS A 28 -7.42 0.49 29.87
C HIS A 28 -7.06 0.94 31.29
N PHE A 29 -6.81 0.01 32.20
CA PHE A 29 -6.49 0.33 33.58
C PHE A 29 -5.10 0.95 33.74
N PHE A 30 -4.08 0.32 33.16
CA PHE A 30 -2.69 0.77 33.33
C PHE A 30 -2.24 1.81 32.30
N PHE A 31 -2.88 1.92 31.13
CA PHE A 31 -2.41 2.76 30.02
C PHE A 31 -3.48 3.73 29.48
N GLN A 32 -4.24 4.35 30.36
CA GLN A 32 -5.33 5.29 30.03
C GLN A 32 -4.91 6.43 29.11
N LYS A 33 -3.64 6.90 29.22
CA LYS A 33 -3.10 7.95 28.34
C LYS A 33 -2.84 7.44 26.92
N THR A 34 -2.67 6.13 26.75
CA THR A 34 -2.42 5.48 25.43
C THR A 34 -3.73 4.99 24.84
N VAL A 35 -4.59 4.36 25.65
CA VAL A 35 -5.87 3.79 25.22
C VAL A 35 -6.98 4.77 25.63
N ARG A 36 -7.27 5.72 24.73
CA ARG A 36 -8.22 6.82 24.99
C ARG A 36 -9.65 6.54 24.52
N GLN A 37 -9.83 5.50 23.72
CA GLN A 37 -11.11 5.10 23.13
C GLN A 37 -11.38 3.64 23.46
N ALA A 38 -12.64 3.24 23.39
CA ALA A 38 -13.00 1.82 23.50
C ALA A 38 -12.22 0.97 22.49
N SER A 39 -11.74 -0.18 22.95
CA SER A 39 -11.05 -1.13 22.09
C SER A 39 -12.07 -1.78 21.15
N PRO A 40 -11.81 -1.84 19.83
CA PRO A 40 -12.73 -2.49 18.90
C PRO A 40 -12.76 -3.99 19.12
N SER A 41 -13.85 -4.64 18.72
CA SER A 41 -14.07 -6.07 18.94
C SER A 41 -12.97 -6.97 18.35
N PHE A 42 -12.38 -6.58 17.22
CA PHE A 42 -11.29 -7.36 16.62
C PHE A 42 -10.02 -7.40 17.49
N HIS A 43 -9.78 -6.42 18.35
CA HIS A 43 -8.68 -6.48 19.32
C HIS A 43 -8.85 -7.64 20.30
N ASN A 44 -10.07 -8.03 20.70
CA ASN A 44 -10.30 -9.21 21.56
C ASN A 44 -9.76 -10.47 20.87
N GLY A 45 -10.12 -10.69 19.60
CA GLY A 45 -9.61 -11.83 18.83
C GLY A 45 -8.08 -11.83 18.63
N MET A 46 -7.48 -10.63 18.54
CA MET A 46 -6.01 -10.53 18.52
C MET A 46 -5.42 -10.90 19.88
N TRP A 47 -5.99 -10.44 20.99
CA TRP A 47 -5.52 -10.76 22.32
C TRP A 47 -5.67 -12.25 22.66
N GLU A 48 -6.76 -12.90 22.25
CA GLU A 48 -6.94 -14.35 22.42
C GLU A 48 -5.79 -15.14 21.81
N LYS A 49 -5.32 -14.75 20.62
CA LYS A 49 -4.15 -15.41 19.99
C LYS A 49 -2.84 -15.01 20.65
N LEU A 50 -2.69 -13.75 21.08
CA LEU A 50 -1.48 -13.26 21.75
C LEU A 50 -1.27 -13.94 23.10
N ASP A 51 -2.31 -14.11 23.89
CA ASP A 51 -2.28 -14.76 25.20
C ASP A 51 -2.45 -16.30 25.09
N GLY A 52 -2.90 -16.82 23.96
CA GLY A 52 -3.07 -18.25 23.70
C GLY A 52 -1.76 -19.04 23.65
N MET A 53 -1.87 -20.35 23.44
CA MET A 53 -0.72 -21.27 23.45
C MET A 53 0.04 -21.35 22.13
N ASP A 54 -0.49 -20.73 21.06
CA ASP A 54 0.14 -20.75 19.75
C ASP A 54 1.51 -20.07 19.79
N ARG A 55 2.52 -20.77 19.34
CA ARG A 55 3.91 -20.29 19.34
C ARG A 55 4.25 -19.36 18.16
N LYS A 56 3.53 -19.51 17.06
CA LYS A 56 3.68 -18.73 15.84
C LYS A 56 2.37 -18.04 15.52
N VAL A 57 2.34 -16.72 15.65
CA VAL A 57 1.12 -15.93 15.47
C VAL A 57 1.35 -14.85 14.44
N GLY A 58 0.41 -14.70 13.51
CA GLY A 58 0.47 -13.70 12.45
C GLY A 58 -0.82 -12.89 12.33
N PHE A 59 -0.69 -11.57 12.21
CA PHE A 59 -1.82 -10.67 12.01
C PHE A 59 -1.61 -9.80 10.77
N ALA A 60 -2.47 -9.98 9.77
CA ALA A 60 -2.60 -9.07 8.66
C ALA A 60 -3.68 -8.04 8.99
N VAL A 61 -3.28 -6.82 9.35
CA VAL A 61 -4.20 -5.79 9.84
C VAL A 61 -4.14 -4.56 8.96
N PHE A 62 -5.30 -3.96 8.70
CA PHE A 62 -5.40 -2.73 7.93
C PHE A 62 -4.58 -1.57 8.55
N ARG A 63 -4.22 -0.60 7.70
CA ARG A 63 -3.47 0.59 8.14
C ARG A 63 -4.31 1.43 9.10
N GLY A 64 -3.73 1.75 10.26
CA GLY A 64 -4.44 2.48 11.30
C GLY A 64 -5.19 1.61 12.30
N GLY A 65 -5.16 0.26 12.19
CA GLY A 65 -5.74 -0.69 13.14
C GLY A 65 -5.02 -0.79 14.49
N ALA A 66 -4.22 0.22 14.86
CA ALA A 66 -3.48 0.35 16.12
C ALA A 66 -2.45 -0.77 16.41
N LYS A 67 -1.91 -1.39 15.34
CA LYS A 67 -0.93 -2.49 15.41
C LYS A 67 0.19 -2.27 16.44
N THR A 68 1.02 -1.25 16.22
CA THR A 68 2.16 -0.95 17.10
C THR A 68 1.74 -0.67 18.53
N THR A 69 0.56 -0.05 18.74
CA THR A 69 0.02 0.18 20.08
C THR A 69 -0.29 -1.15 20.77
N LEU A 70 -0.94 -2.07 20.06
CA LEU A 70 -1.24 -3.41 20.58
C LEU A 70 0.05 -4.17 20.95
N PHE A 71 1.08 -4.11 20.09
CA PHE A 71 2.37 -4.72 20.42
C PHE A 71 3.00 -4.16 21.68
N ARG A 72 3.00 -2.83 21.83
CA ARG A 72 3.51 -2.19 23.06
C ARG A 72 2.77 -2.63 24.30
N LEU A 73 1.45 -2.73 24.22
CA LEU A 73 0.62 -3.21 25.31
C LEU A 73 0.88 -4.72 25.59
N PHE A 74 1.03 -5.53 24.56
CA PHE A 74 1.37 -6.94 24.70
C PHE A 74 2.74 -7.15 25.35
N ILE A 75 3.77 -6.47 24.86
CA ILE A 75 5.12 -6.51 25.47
C ILE A 75 5.04 -6.06 26.94
N SER A 76 4.32 -4.96 27.21
CA SER A 76 4.17 -4.47 28.60
C SER A 76 3.50 -5.49 29.51
N LYS A 77 2.49 -6.24 29.03
CA LYS A 77 1.84 -7.32 29.76
C LYS A 77 2.80 -8.47 30.05
N ARG A 78 3.60 -8.88 29.04
CA ARG A 78 4.63 -9.90 29.19
C ARG A 78 5.69 -9.52 30.22
N VAL A 79 6.07 -8.24 30.28
CA VAL A 79 6.98 -7.67 31.29
C VAL A 79 6.31 -7.63 32.66
N ALA A 80 5.07 -7.10 32.75
CA ALA A 80 4.34 -6.94 34.00
C ALA A 80 4.13 -8.26 34.76
N PHE A 81 3.84 -9.33 34.04
CA PHE A 81 3.61 -10.65 34.62
C PHE A 81 4.86 -11.57 34.57
N ALA A 82 6.03 -11.01 34.26
CA ALA A 82 7.32 -11.73 34.17
C ALA A 82 7.24 -13.01 33.29
N ILE A 83 6.41 -12.97 32.22
CA ILE A 83 6.19 -14.14 31.35
C ILE A 83 7.38 -14.32 30.40
N SER A 84 8.06 -13.24 30.04
CA SER A 84 9.21 -13.25 29.11
C SER A 84 10.46 -12.72 29.78
N ARG A 85 11.60 -13.34 29.46
CA ARG A 85 12.93 -12.93 29.95
C ARG A 85 13.73 -12.23 28.86
N THR A 86 13.65 -12.71 27.63
CA THR A 86 14.39 -12.11 26.50
C THR A 86 13.41 -11.81 25.36
N ILE A 87 13.19 -10.52 25.13
CA ILE A 87 12.23 -10.00 24.17
C ILE A 87 12.98 -9.34 23.01
N LEU A 88 12.81 -9.87 21.80
CA LEU A 88 13.29 -9.21 20.59
C LEU A 88 12.17 -8.37 19.98
N VAL A 89 12.46 -7.11 19.78
CA VAL A 89 11.59 -6.18 19.01
C VAL A 89 12.22 -5.98 17.65
N VAL A 90 11.54 -6.44 16.62
CA VAL A 90 12.03 -6.40 15.23
C VAL A 90 11.18 -5.44 14.43
N GLY A 91 11.80 -4.49 13.76
CA GLY A 91 11.12 -3.53 12.88
C GLY A 91 11.75 -3.52 11.49
N LYS A 92 11.13 -2.84 10.53
CA LYS A 92 11.70 -2.62 9.19
C LYS A 92 13.09 -1.97 9.23
N SER A 93 13.37 -1.21 10.28
CA SER A 93 14.69 -0.66 10.61
C SER A 93 14.92 -0.75 12.11
N GLN A 94 16.18 -0.67 12.54
CA GLN A 94 16.51 -0.66 13.97
C GLN A 94 15.85 0.54 14.68
N ASP A 95 15.79 1.71 14.04
CA ASP A 95 15.13 2.89 14.62
C ASP A 95 13.62 2.71 14.80
N ALA A 96 12.98 1.91 13.95
CA ALA A 96 11.57 1.56 14.13
C ALA A 96 11.38 0.69 15.38
N ALA A 97 12.23 -0.29 15.60
CA ALA A 97 12.24 -1.15 16.79
C ALA A 97 12.57 -0.35 18.07
N LYS A 98 13.58 0.53 18.03
CA LYS A 98 13.97 1.40 19.14
C LYS A 98 12.81 2.22 19.71
N ARG A 99 11.93 2.76 18.85
CA ARG A 99 10.75 3.53 19.28
C ARG A 99 9.81 2.74 20.20
N THR A 100 9.71 1.43 20.01
CA THR A 100 8.90 0.58 20.90
C THR A 100 9.60 0.36 22.23
N ILE A 101 10.91 0.12 22.25
CA ILE A 101 11.69 0.03 23.49
C ILE A 101 11.64 1.34 24.27
N GLU A 102 11.84 2.49 23.61
CA GLU A 102 11.73 3.82 24.24
C GLU A 102 10.35 4.06 24.86
N TRP A 103 9.29 3.56 24.22
CA TRP A 103 7.95 3.64 24.79
C TRP A 103 7.86 2.82 26.09
N ILE A 104 8.38 1.58 26.12
CA ILE A 104 8.42 0.73 27.33
C ILE A 104 9.26 1.41 28.41
N MET A 105 10.46 1.91 28.10
CA MET A 105 11.33 2.62 29.03
C MET A 105 10.61 3.79 29.69
N ARG A 106 9.89 4.60 28.90
CA ARG A 106 9.08 5.71 29.42
C ARG A 106 7.96 5.24 30.35
N GLN A 107 7.35 4.08 30.08
CA GLN A 107 6.33 3.53 30.98
C GLN A 107 6.96 3.11 32.31
N VAL A 108 8.13 2.47 32.32
CA VAL A 108 8.86 2.12 33.55
C VAL A 108 9.21 3.37 34.36
N GLU A 109 9.65 4.44 33.70
CA GLU A 109 10.10 5.68 34.36
C GLU A 109 8.92 6.56 34.86
N TYR A 110 7.85 6.68 34.09
CA TYR A 110 6.83 7.70 34.32
C TYR A 110 5.43 7.16 34.61
N ASN A 111 5.12 5.90 34.31
CA ASN A 111 3.84 5.31 34.62
C ASN A 111 3.89 4.66 36.03
N ARG A 112 3.74 5.49 37.05
CA ARG A 112 3.86 5.05 38.46
C ARG A 112 2.84 3.97 38.83
N LEU A 113 1.64 4.01 38.26
CA LEU A 113 0.62 2.99 38.50
C LEU A 113 1.11 1.63 38.01
N TRP A 114 1.54 1.55 36.77
CA TRP A 114 2.00 0.28 36.17
C TRP A 114 3.32 -0.18 36.79
N ALA A 115 4.36 0.67 36.77
CA ALA A 115 5.66 0.30 37.27
C ALA A 115 5.66 0.01 38.78
N GLY A 116 4.89 0.75 39.56
CA GLY A 116 4.76 0.56 41.01
C GLY A 116 4.02 -0.72 41.35
N THR A 117 2.88 -1.00 40.70
CA THR A 117 2.09 -2.22 40.93
C THR A 117 2.92 -3.48 40.67
N PHE A 118 3.67 -3.54 39.56
CA PHE A 118 4.49 -4.69 39.19
C PHE A 118 5.93 -4.58 39.67
N GLN A 119 6.26 -3.60 40.50
CA GLN A 119 7.59 -3.38 41.09
C GLN A 119 8.71 -3.39 40.04
N LEU A 120 8.48 -2.72 38.90
CA LEU A 120 9.40 -2.67 37.80
C LEU A 120 10.52 -1.65 38.06
N ARG A 121 11.75 -2.03 37.87
CA ARG A 121 12.94 -1.20 38.13
C ARG A 121 13.88 -1.24 36.93
N LYS A 122 14.49 -0.09 36.66
CA LYS A 122 15.52 0.10 35.64
C LYS A 122 16.76 -0.73 35.95
N GLY A 123 17.29 -1.44 34.97
CA GLY A 123 18.55 -2.18 35.05
C GLY A 123 19.77 -1.37 34.67
N SER A 124 20.90 -2.05 34.56
CA SER A 124 22.19 -1.45 34.21
C SER A 124 22.29 -1.00 32.75
N LYS A 125 21.75 -1.81 31.85
CA LYS A 125 21.59 -1.42 30.43
C LYS A 125 20.28 -0.67 30.24
N TRP A 126 20.38 0.60 29.82
CA TRP A 126 19.21 1.46 29.65
C TRP A 126 19.37 2.32 28.42
N THR A 127 19.29 1.70 27.26
CA THR A 127 19.34 2.34 25.94
C THR A 127 18.17 1.88 25.09
N SER A 128 17.84 2.63 24.04
CA SER A 128 16.79 2.24 23.11
C SER A 128 17.16 1.02 22.23
N GLU A 129 18.44 0.64 22.21
CA GLU A 129 18.90 -0.57 21.50
C GLU A 129 18.73 -1.81 22.38
N GLU A 130 19.03 -1.67 23.67
CA GLU A 130 18.89 -2.74 24.66
C GLU A 130 18.55 -2.12 26.02
N CYS A 131 17.48 -2.63 26.65
CA CYS A 131 17.16 -2.22 28.01
C CYS A 131 16.87 -3.42 28.91
N GLU A 132 17.24 -3.27 30.18
CA GLU A 132 17.04 -4.25 31.24
C GLU A 132 16.01 -3.74 32.24
N ILE A 133 15.02 -4.58 32.58
CA ILE A 133 13.96 -4.26 33.53
C ILE A 133 13.94 -5.36 34.60
N TYR A 134 14.20 -4.98 35.86
CA TYR A 134 14.00 -5.90 36.99
C TYR A 134 12.54 -5.91 37.40
N HIS A 135 12.03 -7.11 37.72
CA HIS A 135 10.68 -7.34 38.18
C HIS A 135 10.69 -7.80 39.63
N GLY A 136 9.98 -7.10 40.51
CA GLY A 136 9.93 -7.47 41.94
C GLY A 136 11.30 -7.64 42.59
N THR A 137 11.55 -8.78 43.17
CA THR A 137 12.82 -9.18 43.80
C THR A 137 13.71 -10.01 42.90
N ASP A 138 13.35 -10.20 41.63
CA ASP A 138 14.13 -11.02 40.70
C ASP A 138 15.55 -10.44 40.53
N GLU A 139 16.55 -11.33 40.59
CA GLU A 139 17.96 -10.96 40.38
C GLU A 139 18.34 -10.92 38.90
N VAL A 140 17.56 -11.57 38.03
CA VAL A 140 17.79 -11.62 36.60
C VAL A 140 16.83 -10.66 35.91
N PRO A 141 17.33 -9.67 35.15
CA PRO A 141 16.45 -8.72 34.48
C PRO A 141 15.75 -9.34 33.25
N ILE A 142 14.61 -8.76 32.92
CA ILE A 142 13.95 -8.93 31.63
C ILE A 142 14.71 -8.03 30.63
N ARG A 143 15.14 -8.60 29.49
CA ARG A 143 15.87 -7.87 28.45
C ARG A 143 15.01 -7.64 27.23
N LEU A 144 15.02 -6.39 26.73
CA LEU A 144 14.41 -6.01 25.47
C LEU A 144 15.50 -5.53 24.50
N ILE A 145 15.52 -6.06 23.28
CA ILE A 145 16.56 -5.81 22.29
C ILE A 145 15.91 -5.37 20.97
N ALA A 146 16.35 -4.22 20.42
CA ALA A 146 15.87 -3.69 19.14
C ALA A 146 16.70 -4.20 17.97
N ILE A 147 16.03 -4.75 16.94
CA ILE A 147 16.64 -5.30 15.74
C ILE A 147 15.95 -4.73 14.51
N GLY A 148 16.75 -4.33 13.51
CA GLY A 148 16.24 -4.01 12.18
C GLY A 148 16.27 -5.21 11.26
N ILE A 149 15.32 -5.30 10.34
CA ILE A 149 15.24 -6.38 9.35
C ILE A 149 16.48 -6.46 8.44
N THR A 150 17.22 -5.37 8.29
CA THR A 150 18.48 -5.31 7.54
C THR A 150 19.69 -5.70 8.39
N GLY A 151 19.49 -5.89 9.70
CA GLY A 151 20.55 -6.27 10.64
C GLY A 151 20.89 -7.76 10.57
N SER A 152 22.08 -8.13 11.09
CA SER A 152 22.46 -9.51 11.24
C SER A 152 21.70 -10.13 12.40
N ALA A 153 20.63 -10.89 12.12
CA ALA A 153 19.88 -11.66 13.12
C ALA A 153 20.53 -13.01 13.46
N ARG A 154 21.72 -13.28 12.92
CA ARG A 154 22.43 -14.54 13.17
C ARG A 154 23.14 -14.51 14.52
N GLY A 155 22.83 -15.49 15.37
CA GLY A 155 23.56 -15.72 16.64
C GLY A 155 23.10 -14.84 17.79
N ILE A 156 21.82 -14.42 17.85
CA ILE A 156 21.29 -13.74 19.03
C ILE A 156 21.09 -14.78 20.14
N ASN A 157 22.19 -15.08 20.81
CA ASN A 157 22.20 -15.72 22.12
C ASN A 157 22.54 -14.62 23.13
N VAL A 158 21.63 -14.34 24.02
CA VAL A 158 21.84 -13.35 25.08
C VAL A 158 22.06 -14.14 26.38
N ASP A 159 23.30 -14.17 26.88
CA ASP A 159 23.68 -14.85 28.11
C ASP A 159 23.18 -16.32 28.20
N ASP A 160 23.43 -17.10 27.15
CA ASP A 160 23.02 -18.48 27.00
C ASP A 160 21.49 -18.75 27.00
N HIS A 161 20.67 -17.69 26.94
CA HIS A 161 19.23 -17.80 26.84
C HIS A 161 18.75 -17.44 25.44
N ARG A 162 17.91 -18.28 24.85
CA ARG A 162 17.22 -17.98 23.61
C ARG A 162 16.05 -17.00 23.85
N PRO A 163 15.72 -16.16 22.88
CA PRO A 163 14.55 -15.29 22.99
C PRO A 163 13.28 -16.12 23.24
N ASP A 164 12.47 -15.70 24.19
CA ASP A 164 11.17 -16.30 24.49
C ASP A 164 9.99 -15.46 23.98
N LEU A 165 10.27 -14.25 23.52
CA LEU A 165 9.33 -13.43 22.76
C LEU A 165 10.03 -12.73 21.60
N ILE A 166 9.50 -12.88 20.40
CA ILE A 166 9.95 -12.18 19.22
C ILE A 166 8.75 -11.41 18.63
N CYS A 167 8.78 -10.09 18.70
CA CYS A 167 7.77 -9.19 18.17
C CYS A 167 8.25 -8.54 16.87
N VAL A 168 7.67 -8.91 15.75
CA VAL A 168 8.00 -8.40 14.42
C VAL A 168 6.92 -7.41 13.97
N ASP A 169 7.22 -6.11 14.03
CA ASP A 169 6.29 -5.00 13.74
C ASP A 169 6.58 -4.37 12.38
N ASP A 170 5.66 -4.53 11.44
CA ASP A 170 5.74 -4.03 10.06
C ASP A 170 7.14 -4.25 9.43
N PRO A 171 7.61 -5.51 9.28
CA PRO A 171 8.95 -5.81 8.77
C PRO A 171 9.13 -5.44 7.30
N CYS A 172 8.04 -5.34 6.55
CA CYS A 172 8.05 -5.07 5.12
C CYS A 172 7.69 -3.61 4.82
N ASP A 173 8.35 -3.08 3.78
CA ASP A 173 8.01 -1.81 3.14
C ASP A 173 8.10 -1.94 1.61
N GLU A 174 7.84 -0.85 0.88
CA GLU A 174 7.87 -0.88 -0.59
C GLU A 174 9.27 -1.22 -1.13
N GLU A 175 10.33 -0.89 -0.40
CA GLU A 175 11.70 -1.15 -0.83
C GLU A 175 12.07 -2.63 -0.70
N ASN A 176 11.83 -3.23 0.47
CA ASN A 176 12.21 -4.62 0.72
C ASN A 176 11.22 -5.67 0.19
N THR A 177 10.05 -5.25 -0.29
CA THR A 177 9.09 -6.12 -1.00
C THR A 177 9.22 -6.01 -2.52
N ALA A 178 10.04 -5.14 -2.97
CA ALA A 178 10.18 -4.71 -4.33
C ALA A 178 10.61 -5.84 -5.29
N THR A 179 11.62 -6.65 -5.01
CA THR A 179 12.08 -7.76 -5.85
C THR A 179 11.84 -9.11 -5.17
N ALA A 180 11.76 -10.19 -5.96
CA ALA A 180 11.65 -11.55 -5.42
C ALA A 180 12.81 -11.86 -4.45
N ASP A 181 14.04 -11.44 -4.78
CA ASP A 181 15.21 -11.62 -3.92
C ASP A 181 15.11 -10.87 -2.58
N GLN A 182 14.58 -9.65 -2.60
CA GLN A 182 14.39 -8.87 -1.37
C GLN A 182 13.30 -9.49 -0.49
N ARG A 183 12.17 -9.91 -1.09
CA ARG A 183 11.09 -10.63 -0.40
C ARG A 183 11.63 -11.90 0.24
N LYS A 184 12.36 -12.72 -0.54
CA LYS A 184 12.97 -13.96 -0.05
C LYS A 184 13.95 -13.71 1.09
N LYS A 185 14.81 -12.70 1.00
CA LYS A 185 15.73 -12.33 2.09
C LYS A 185 14.99 -11.97 3.39
N THR A 186 13.90 -11.21 3.27
CA THR A 186 13.06 -10.83 4.42
C THR A 186 12.34 -12.05 5.00
N GLU A 187 11.81 -12.92 4.14
CA GLU A 187 11.19 -14.19 4.54
C GLU A 187 12.20 -15.09 5.26
N ASP A 188 13.36 -15.36 4.68
CA ASP A 188 14.42 -16.20 5.26
C ASP A 188 14.90 -15.67 6.61
N LEU A 189 14.90 -14.35 6.79
CA LEU A 189 15.25 -13.75 8.06
C LEU A 189 14.14 -13.97 9.11
N VAL A 190 12.89 -13.64 8.79
CA VAL A 190 11.78 -13.67 9.76
C VAL A 190 11.31 -15.10 10.02
N LEU A 191 10.97 -15.84 8.96
CA LEU A 191 10.40 -17.19 9.08
C LEU A 191 11.47 -18.27 9.25
N GLY A 192 12.69 -17.97 8.80
CA GLY A 192 13.86 -18.85 8.98
C GLY A 192 14.64 -18.51 10.25
N SER A 193 15.48 -17.49 10.20
CA SER A 193 16.48 -17.22 11.25
C SER A 193 15.85 -16.83 12.59
N LEU A 194 14.90 -15.88 12.60
CA LEU A 194 14.25 -15.40 13.83
C LEU A 194 13.34 -16.48 14.43
N ALA A 195 12.49 -17.11 13.62
CA ALA A 195 11.59 -18.15 14.12
C ALA A 195 12.36 -19.34 14.71
N ASN A 196 13.51 -19.71 14.14
CA ASN A 196 14.36 -20.77 14.64
C ASN A 196 15.22 -20.37 15.86
N SER A 197 15.37 -19.07 16.14
CA SER A 197 16.05 -18.60 17.35
C SER A 197 15.17 -18.64 18.60
N LEU A 198 13.86 -18.81 18.44
CA LEU A 198 12.91 -18.87 19.55
C LEU A 198 13.25 -20.02 20.51
N ALA A 199 13.15 -19.75 21.81
CA ALA A 199 13.38 -20.76 22.87
C ALA A 199 12.47 -21.98 22.66
N PRO A 200 12.99 -23.21 22.88
CA PRO A 200 12.18 -24.43 22.74
C PRO A 200 11.06 -24.46 23.78
N ALA A 201 9.97 -25.18 23.48
CA ALA A 201 8.83 -25.28 24.38
C ALA A 201 9.17 -25.95 25.73
N SER A 202 10.20 -26.79 25.75
CA SER A 202 10.71 -27.43 26.97
C SER A 202 11.34 -26.45 27.97
N GLU A 203 11.90 -25.34 27.47
CA GLU A 203 12.53 -24.29 28.29
C GLU A 203 11.58 -23.13 28.58
N ALA A 204 10.80 -22.71 27.54
CA ALA A 204 9.84 -21.65 27.63
C ALA A 204 8.52 -22.05 26.95
N PRO A 205 7.57 -22.64 27.68
CA PRO A 205 6.30 -23.12 27.11
C PRO A 205 5.47 -22.00 26.43
N LEU A 206 5.59 -20.79 26.95
CA LEU A 206 4.89 -19.59 26.42
C LEU A 206 5.74 -18.78 25.43
N ALA A 207 6.88 -19.34 25.00
CA ALA A 207 7.70 -18.66 23.99
C ALA A 207 6.94 -18.50 22.67
N LYS A 208 7.04 -17.30 22.09
CA LYS A 208 6.20 -16.91 20.96
C LYS A 208 6.93 -15.98 19.98
N ILE A 209 6.74 -16.23 18.67
CA ILE A 209 7.01 -15.25 17.63
C ILE A 209 5.68 -14.69 17.11
N VAL A 210 5.59 -13.37 17.03
CA VAL A 210 4.41 -12.66 16.54
C VAL A 210 4.81 -11.76 15.39
N VAL A 211 4.15 -11.93 14.24
CA VAL A 211 4.29 -11.03 13.07
C VAL A 211 3.04 -10.20 12.92
N LEU A 212 3.20 -8.89 12.92
CA LEU A 212 2.12 -7.93 12.79
C LEU A 212 2.43 -6.99 11.62
N GLN A 213 1.61 -7.03 10.56
CA GLN A 213 1.92 -6.31 9.33
C GLN A 213 0.65 -5.91 8.57
N THR A 214 0.74 -4.84 7.79
CA THR A 214 -0.19 -4.58 6.70
C THR A 214 0.29 -5.32 5.45
N ILE A 215 -0.58 -6.01 4.74
CA ILE A 215 -0.20 -6.73 3.51
C ILE A 215 0.27 -5.74 2.46
N LEU A 216 1.46 -5.95 1.91
CA LEU A 216 2.05 -5.11 0.84
C LEU A 216 2.22 -5.87 -0.47
N HIS A 217 2.43 -7.20 -0.41
CA HIS A 217 2.66 -8.06 -1.56
C HIS A 217 2.11 -9.46 -1.30
N PRO A 218 1.64 -10.22 -2.33
CA PRO A 218 1.17 -11.60 -2.16
C PRO A 218 2.20 -12.55 -1.56
N GLU A 219 3.48 -12.23 -1.75
CA GLU A 219 4.62 -13.01 -1.25
C GLU A 219 5.40 -12.29 -0.12
N ASP A 220 4.80 -11.33 0.55
CA ASP A 220 5.42 -10.75 1.73
C ASP A 220 5.34 -11.68 2.94
N VAL A 221 6.04 -11.34 4.01
CA VAL A 221 6.18 -12.19 5.20
C VAL A 221 4.81 -12.58 5.77
N ILE A 222 3.88 -11.63 5.93
CA ILE A 222 2.58 -11.95 6.52
C ILE A 222 1.70 -12.76 5.58
N SER A 223 1.81 -12.54 4.27
CA SER A 223 1.10 -13.34 3.27
C SER A 223 1.58 -14.79 3.28
N ARG A 224 2.89 -15.03 3.46
CA ARG A 224 3.44 -16.38 3.66
C ARG A 224 2.95 -17.00 4.97
N CYS A 225 2.90 -16.25 6.07
CA CYS A 225 2.31 -16.74 7.33
C CYS A 225 0.84 -17.16 7.16
N LEU A 226 0.05 -16.40 6.37
CA LEU A 226 -1.37 -16.71 6.11
C LEU A 226 -1.56 -18.03 5.35
N LEU A 227 -0.57 -18.46 4.58
CA LEU A 227 -0.58 -19.70 3.80
C LEU A 227 0.02 -20.89 4.55
N ASP A 228 0.81 -20.65 5.59
CA ASP A 228 1.49 -21.70 6.39
C ASP A 228 0.62 -22.14 7.56
N HIS A 229 0.11 -23.37 7.51
CA HIS A 229 -0.73 -23.98 8.57
C HIS A 229 -0.03 -24.10 9.93
N SER A 230 1.29 -23.93 10.01
CA SER A 230 2.03 -23.90 11.29
C SER A 230 1.88 -22.57 12.02
N TRP A 231 1.29 -21.54 11.38
CA TRP A 231 1.01 -20.23 11.93
C TRP A 231 -0.47 -20.07 12.27
N SER A 232 -0.74 -19.58 13.47
CA SER A 232 -2.08 -19.14 13.87
C SER A 232 -2.30 -17.71 13.40
N THR A 233 -3.01 -17.53 12.30
CA THR A 233 -3.11 -16.25 11.61
C THR A 233 -4.52 -15.68 11.61
N VAL A 234 -4.62 -14.34 11.51
CA VAL A 234 -5.88 -13.62 11.28
C VAL A 234 -5.65 -12.50 10.26
N ARG A 235 -6.61 -12.37 9.34
CA ARG A 235 -6.71 -11.21 8.44
C ARG A 235 -7.82 -10.30 8.96
N ILE A 236 -7.50 -9.02 9.15
CA ILE A 236 -8.42 -8.00 9.69
C ILE A 236 -8.48 -6.84 8.69
N PRO A 237 -9.42 -6.86 7.74
CA PRO A 237 -9.69 -5.73 6.86
C PRO A 237 -10.47 -4.63 7.62
N VAL A 238 -10.53 -3.42 7.05
CA VAL A 238 -11.25 -2.30 7.64
C VAL A 238 -12.77 -2.46 7.61
N PHE A 239 -13.28 -3.31 6.72
CA PHE A 239 -14.68 -3.68 6.63
C PHE A 239 -14.88 -5.15 7.00
N ASP A 240 -15.97 -5.42 7.69
CA ASP A 240 -16.43 -6.79 7.95
C ASP A 240 -17.14 -7.42 6.72
N ALA A 241 -17.71 -8.61 6.90
CA ALA A 241 -18.43 -9.31 5.83
C ALA A 241 -19.72 -8.59 5.40
N ALA A 242 -20.31 -7.77 6.28
CA ALA A 242 -21.48 -6.94 5.98
C ALA A 242 -21.12 -5.59 5.35
N ARG A 243 -19.82 -5.34 5.07
CA ARG A 243 -19.30 -4.07 4.57
C ARG A 243 -19.42 -2.92 5.56
N GLU A 244 -19.55 -3.21 6.83
CA GLU A 244 -19.54 -2.23 7.90
C GLU A 244 -18.11 -2.06 8.46
N SER A 245 -17.82 -0.86 9.00
CA SER A 245 -16.54 -0.59 9.64
C SER A 245 -16.31 -1.49 10.83
N VAL A 246 -15.14 -2.13 10.92
CA VAL A 246 -14.74 -2.91 12.10
C VAL A 246 -14.37 -2.04 13.31
N TRP A 247 -14.26 -0.72 13.12
CA TRP A 247 -13.99 0.25 14.18
C TRP A 247 -14.80 1.55 13.98
N PRO A 248 -16.14 1.50 14.14
CA PRO A 248 -17.01 2.64 13.83
C PRO A 248 -16.76 3.87 14.70
N GLU A 249 -16.28 3.70 15.96
CA GLU A 249 -15.96 4.81 16.86
C GLU A 249 -14.78 5.64 16.35
N ARG A 250 -13.91 5.06 15.53
CA ARG A 250 -12.76 5.74 14.93
C ARG A 250 -13.03 6.19 13.51
N TRP A 251 -13.67 5.34 12.72
CA TRP A 251 -14.04 5.61 11.33
C TRP A 251 -15.42 5.05 11.03
N SER A 252 -16.38 5.91 10.80
CA SER A 252 -17.70 5.46 10.34
C SER A 252 -17.59 4.80 8.97
N THR A 253 -18.46 3.83 8.70
CA THR A 253 -18.57 3.17 7.39
C THR A 253 -18.70 4.18 6.26
N GLU A 254 -19.52 5.22 6.45
CA GLU A 254 -19.70 6.30 5.47
C GLU A 254 -18.39 7.04 5.15
N THR A 255 -17.60 7.36 6.18
CA THR A 255 -16.30 8.03 6.00
C THR A 255 -15.35 7.15 5.21
N LEU A 256 -15.24 5.86 5.55
CA LEU A 256 -14.40 4.89 4.85
C LEU A 256 -14.83 4.70 3.39
N MET A 257 -16.12 4.62 3.12
CA MET A 257 -16.64 4.48 1.76
C MET A 257 -16.34 5.71 0.91
N ARG A 258 -16.47 6.91 1.48
CA ARG A 258 -16.11 8.17 0.82
C ARG A 258 -14.60 8.24 0.52
N GLU A 259 -13.75 7.84 1.48
CA GLU A 259 -12.31 7.76 1.26
C GLU A 259 -11.97 6.73 0.17
N LYS A 260 -12.57 5.55 0.20
CA LYS A 260 -12.40 4.54 -0.85
C LYS A 260 -12.75 5.08 -2.23
N GLN A 261 -13.88 5.79 -2.33
CA GLN A 261 -14.29 6.44 -3.56
C GLN A 261 -13.26 7.48 -4.04
N ALA A 262 -12.75 8.31 -3.12
CA ALA A 262 -11.70 9.28 -3.45
C ALA A 262 -10.38 8.61 -3.91
N TYR A 263 -10.03 7.44 -3.35
CA TYR A 263 -8.89 6.66 -3.84
C TYR A 263 -9.17 6.10 -5.25
N ALA A 264 -10.39 5.64 -5.51
CA ALA A 264 -10.79 5.16 -6.83
C ALA A 264 -10.73 6.27 -7.89
N GLU A 265 -11.25 7.46 -7.56
CA GLU A 265 -11.22 8.64 -8.44
C GLU A 265 -9.79 9.11 -8.78
N ARG A 266 -8.85 8.89 -7.87
CA ARG A 266 -7.42 9.20 -8.08
C ARG A 266 -6.65 8.05 -8.76
N GLY A 267 -7.31 6.97 -9.19
CA GLY A 267 -6.65 5.81 -9.75
C GLY A 267 -5.80 5.02 -8.74
N LYS A 268 -6.12 5.09 -7.45
CA LYS A 268 -5.34 4.47 -6.36
C LYS A 268 -6.12 3.42 -5.57
N LEU A 269 -7.16 2.82 -6.17
CA LEU A 269 -7.99 1.83 -5.50
C LEU A 269 -7.17 0.61 -5.05
N GLY A 270 -6.19 0.16 -5.84
CA GLY A 270 -5.31 -0.95 -5.46
C GLY A 270 -4.53 -0.68 -4.17
N LEU A 271 -4.08 0.57 -3.97
CA LEU A 271 -3.46 1.00 -2.71
C LEU A 271 -4.44 0.92 -1.54
N TRP A 272 -5.70 1.37 -1.72
CA TRP A 272 -6.74 1.23 -0.71
C TRP A 272 -7.01 -0.24 -0.36
N MET A 273 -7.21 -1.09 -1.39
CA MET A 273 -7.48 -2.51 -1.21
C MET A 273 -6.38 -3.19 -0.40
N ARG A 274 -5.13 -2.85 -0.70
CA ARG A 274 -3.96 -3.40 -0.02
C ARG A 274 -3.87 -2.92 1.43
N GLU A 275 -3.92 -1.60 1.65
CA GLU A 275 -3.67 -1.02 2.97
C GLU A 275 -4.87 -1.10 3.91
N MET A 276 -6.09 -1.02 3.38
CA MET A 276 -7.30 -0.97 4.19
C MET A 276 -8.10 -2.28 4.17
N GLU A 277 -8.19 -2.95 3.04
CA GLU A 277 -8.95 -4.20 2.95
C GLU A 277 -8.06 -5.45 3.04
N CYS A 278 -6.76 -5.29 3.28
CA CYS A 278 -5.78 -6.37 3.37
C CYS A 278 -5.86 -7.34 2.18
N THR A 279 -6.18 -6.81 1.00
CA THR A 279 -6.32 -7.58 -0.24
C THR A 279 -5.27 -7.12 -1.23
N VAL A 280 -4.42 -8.05 -1.67
CA VAL A 280 -3.46 -7.79 -2.74
C VAL A 280 -4.00 -8.40 -4.01
N ILE A 281 -3.98 -7.63 -5.07
CA ILE A 281 -4.20 -8.15 -6.40
C ILE A 281 -2.92 -8.90 -6.77
N ALA A 282 -2.99 -10.22 -6.90
CA ALA A 282 -1.82 -11.06 -7.08
C ALA A 282 -1.15 -10.83 -8.44
N GLU A 283 0.15 -10.55 -8.44
CA GLU A 283 0.96 -10.42 -9.68
C GLU A 283 1.03 -11.73 -10.50
N GLU A 284 0.81 -12.90 -9.89
CA GLU A 284 0.99 -14.20 -10.54
C GLU A 284 -0.26 -14.84 -11.17
N THR A 285 -1.44 -14.40 -10.79
CA THR A 285 -2.62 -14.71 -11.59
C THR A 285 -2.71 -13.64 -12.64
N ALA A 286 -2.74 -13.99 -13.94
CA ALA A 286 -2.91 -13.04 -15.03
C ALA A 286 -3.75 -11.85 -14.55
N VAL A 287 -3.05 -10.77 -14.18
CA VAL A 287 -3.63 -9.61 -13.45
C VAL A 287 -4.77 -9.06 -14.26
N PHE A 288 -4.69 -9.30 -15.55
CA PHE A 288 -5.65 -8.86 -16.52
C PHE A 288 -6.13 -10.04 -17.36
N ARG A 289 -7.44 -10.30 -17.30
CA ARG A 289 -8.07 -11.30 -18.14
C ARG A 289 -8.67 -10.63 -19.36
N ARG A 290 -8.60 -11.27 -20.53
CA ARG A 290 -9.16 -10.73 -21.78
C ARG A 290 -10.64 -10.35 -21.63
N GLU A 291 -11.39 -11.13 -20.84
CA GLU A 291 -12.82 -10.94 -20.57
C GLU A 291 -13.13 -9.68 -19.78
N SER A 292 -12.13 -9.11 -19.10
CA SER A 292 -12.27 -7.86 -18.34
C SER A 292 -12.10 -6.60 -19.19
N LEU A 293 -11.57 -6.73 -20.43
CA LEU A 293 -11.49 -5.62 -21.37
C LEU A 293 -12.86 -5.34 -22.01
N GLN A 294 -13.18 -4.07 -22.16
CA GLN A 294 -14.28 -3.64 -22.98
C GLN A 294 -13.80 -3.42 -24.42
N PHE A 295 -14.54 -3.91 -25.40
CA PHE A 295 -14.18 -3.73 -26.79
C PHE A 295 -15.09 -2.72 -27.47
N TYR A 296 -14.50 -1.85 -28.29
CA TYR A 296 -15.28 -0.95 -29.15
C TYR A 296 -15.12 -1.33 -30.62
N ALA A 297 -16.19 -1.15 -31.40
CA ALA A 297 -16.18 -1.29 -32.84
C ALA A 297 -15.94 0.05 -33.53
N VAL A 298 -16.45 1.15 -32.94
CA VAL A 298 -16.34 2.51 -33.42
C VAL A 298 -16.00 3.41 -32.23
N LEU A 299 -15.05 4.31 -32.41
CA LEU A 299 -14.74 5.35 -31.43
C LEU A 299 -15.86 6.40 -31.40
N PRO A 300 -16.06 7.05 -30.24
CA PRO A 300 -16.84 8.28 -30.18
C PRO A 300 -16.30 9.33 -31.18
N PRO A 301 -17.11 10.32 -31.58
CA PRO A 301 -16.65 11.45 -32.39
C PRO A 301 -15.42 12.13 -31.77
N GLU A 302 -14.49 12.63 -32.62
CA GLU A 302 -13.23 13.22 -32.14
C GLU A 302 -13.46 14.44 -31.25
N ASP A 303 -14.50 15.21 -31.48
CA ASP A 303 -14.90 16.39 -30.71
C ASP A 303 -15.47 16.06 -29.32
N GLU A 304 -15.91 14.82 -29.11
CA GLU A 304 -16.36 14.32 -27.80
C GLU A 304 -15.22 13.69 -26.98
N LEU A 305 -14.04 13.49 -27.60
CA LEU A 305 -12.90 12.86 -26.96
C LEU A 305 -11.86 13.90 -26.49
N THR A 306 -11.52 13.85 -25.21
CA THR A 306 -10.30 14.53 -24.73
C THR A 306 -9.14 13.55 -24.84
N THR A 307 -8.21 13.81 -25.75
CA THR A 307 -7.11 12.87 -26.04
C THR A 307 -5.79 13.31 -25.41
N PHE A 308 -4.98 12.32 -25.05
CA PHE A 308 -3.63 12.47 -24.51
C PHE A 308 -2.70 11.59 -25.31
N ILE A 309 -1.51 12.11 -25.66
CA ILE A 309 -0.42 11.31 -26.21
C ILE A 309 0.54 10.99 -25.07
N VAL A 310 0.98 9.74 -25.00
CA VAL A 310 2.03 9.28 -24.09
C VAL A 310 3.13 8.65 -24.91
N CYS A 311 4.37 8.97 -24.57
CA CYS A 311 5.55 8.35 -25.14
C CYS A 311 6.41 7.74 -24.04
N ASP A 312 6.72 6.45 -24.18
CA ASP A 312 7.79 5.78 -23.46
C ASP A 312 9.00 5.65 -24.42
N PRO A 313 9.96 6.59 -24.38
CA PRO A 313 11.00 6.69 -25.36
C PRO A 313 12.22 5.83 -25.00
N VAL A 314 12.82 5.21 -26.03
CA VAL A 314 14.03 4.42 -25.93
C VAL A 314 15.17 5.11 -26.70
N PRO A 315 16.41 5.19 -26.15
CA PRO A 315 17.53 5.79 -26.86
C PRO A 315 17.84 5.01 -28.14
N PRO A 316 18.28 5.71 -29.22
CA PRO A 316 18.67 5.06 -30.45
C PRO A 316 19.74 4.00 -30.21
N PRO A 317 19.80 2.95 -31.03
CA PRO A 317 20.77 1.89 -30.86
C PRO A 317 22.20 2.37 -31.10
N SER A 318 23.14 1.86 -30.35
CA SER A 318 24.56 2.00 -30.65
C SER A 318 24.95 1.06 -31.80
N GLU A 319 26.04 1.36 -32.53
CA GLU A 319 26.59 0.50 -33.59
C GLU A 319 26.76 -0.96 -33.14
N ARG A 320 27.10 -1.20 -31.86
CA ARG A 320 27.27 -2.55 -31.31
C ARG A 320 25.92 -3.28 -31.12
N GLU A 321 24.86 -2.57 -30.78
CA GLU A 321 23.51 -3.11 -30.64
C GLU A 321 22.91 -3.42 -32.00
N GLU A 322 23.12 -2.56 -33.01
CA GLU A 322 22.76 -2.83 -34.41
C GLU A 322 23.45 -4.06 -34.95
N ALA A 323 24.76 -4.21 -34.71
CA ALA A 323 25.54 -5.39 -35.13
C ALA A 323 25.05 -6.69 -34.44
N ARG A 324 24.39 -6.61 -33.29
CA ARG A 324 23.77 -7.75 -32.58
C ARG A 324 22.31 -8.00 -32.97
N GLY A 325 21.80 -7.28 -33.96
CA GLY A 325 20.40 -7.44 -34.41
C GLY A 325 19.35 -7.00 -33.42
N LEU A 326 19.67 -6.02 -32.55
CA LEU A 326 18.76 -5.41 -31.56
C LEU A 326 18.15 -6.40 -30.55
N GLN A 327 18.78 -7.57 -30.34
CA GLN A 327 18.27 -8.56 -29.38
C GLN A 327 18.25 -7.99 -27.94
N GLY A 328 17.11 -8.10 -27.28
CA GLY A 328 16.92 -7.67 -25.90
C GLY A 328 16.79 -6.15 -25.71
N LYS A 329 16.66 -5.35 -26.77
CA LYS A 329 16.39 -3.92 -26.67
C LYS A 329 14.87 -3.66 -26.58
N ASP A 330 14.50 -2.70 -25.74
CA ASP A 330 13.11 -2.27 -25.53
C ASP A 330 12.56 -1.55 -26.77
N TYR A 331 11.25 -1.43 -26.87
CA TYR A 331 10.55 -0.69 -27.91
C TYR A 331 10.28 0.74 -27.43
N GLU A 332 10.43 1.72 -28.32
CA GLU A 332 9.76 3.00 -28.11
C GLU A 332 8.28 2.81 -28.35
N ALA A 333 7.44 3.20 -27.38
CA ALA A 333 6.00 3.06 -27.45
C ALA A 333 5.30 4.41 -27.36
N TRP A 334 4.37 4.62 -28.28
CA TRP A 334 3.47 5.78 -28.32
C TRP A 334 2.04 5.30 -28.17
N ALA A 335 1.30 5.88 -27.24
CA ALA A 335 -0.11 5.58 -27.03
C ALA A 335 -0.95 6.85 -27.07
N VAL A 336 -2.09 6.79 -27.77
CA VAL A 336 -3.13 7.82 -27.75
C VAL A 336 -4.30 7.30 -26.92
N VAL A 337 -4.53 7.96 -25.79
CA VAL A 337 -5.63 7.61 -24.88
C VAL A 337 -6.66 8.71 -24.90
N GLY A 338 -7.91 8.37 -25.18
CA GLY A 338 -9.05 9.26 -25.24
C GLY A 338 -9.97 9.10 -24.04
N LEU A 339 -10.37 10.19 -23.43
CA LEU A 339 -11.38 10.24 -22.38
C LEU A 339 -12.69 10.73 -22.98
N TRP A 340 -13.73 9.92 -22.87
CA TRP A 340 -15.11 10.29 -23.15
C TRP A 340 -15.92 10.40 -21.85
N ARG A 341 -16.81 11.39 -21.77
CA ARG A 341 -17.62 11.64 -20.58
C ARG A 341 -19.07 11.88 -20.94
N ASP A 342 -19.94 11.20 -20.22
CA ASP A 342 -21.34 11.56 -20.09
C ASP A 342 -21.52 12.30 -18.75
N LEU A 343 -21.62 13.62 -18.84
CA LEU A 343 -21.77 14.48 -17.66
C LEU A 343 -23.13 14.30 -16.97
N ARG A 344 -24.19 13.94 -17.75
CA ARG A 344 -25.54 13.73 -17.19
C ARG A 344 -25.61 12.50 -16.29
N HIS A 345 -24.93 11.42 -16.67
CA HIS A 345 -24.95 10.17 -15.95
C HIS A 345 -23.68 9.90 -15.14
N ASN A 346 -22.76 10.86 -15.09
CA ASN A 346 -21.43 10.71 -14.47
C ASN A 346 -20.66 9.46 -14.93
N VAL A 347 -20.78 9.13 -16.21
CA VAL A 347 -20.12 7.96 -16.82
C VAL A 347 -18.82 8.40 -17.48
N ARG A 348 -17.74 7.68 -17.23
CA ARG A 348 -16.42 7.88 -17.86
C ARG A 348 -16.06 6.64 -18.64
N LYS A 349 -15.57 6.82 -19.87
CA LYS A 349 -14.98 5.76 -20.68
C LYS A 349 -13.62 6.22 -21.19
N ILE A 350 -12.64 5.34 -21.08
CA ILE A 350 -11.27 5.60 -21.49
C ILE A 350 -10.97 4.66 -22.65
N PHE A 351 -10.54 5.23 -23.77
CA PHE A 351 -10.29 4.52 -25.02
C PHE A 351 -8.80 4.49 -25.32
N LEU A 352 -8.23 3.32 -25.60
CA LEU A 352 -6.99 3.25 -26.36
C LEU A 352 -7.34 3.49 -27.82
N CYS A 353 -7.08 4.71 -28.30
CA CYS A 353 -7.49 5.13 -29.64
C CYS A 353 -6.52 4.61 -30.72
N GLU A 354 -5.23 4.75 -30.49
CA GLU A 354 -4.16 4.35 -31.40
C GLU A 354 -2.86 4.11 -30.61
N TYR A 355 -1.96 3.30 -31.15
CA TYR A 355 -0.59 3.18 -30.65
C TYR A 355 0.41 2.97 -31.80
N ARG A 356 1.67 3.25 -31.52
CA ARG A 356 2.82 2.96 -32.38
C ARG A 356 3.94 2.37 -31.52
N THR A 357 4.56 1.33 -32.01
CA THR A 357 5.76 0.72 -31.40
C THR A 357 6.86 0.59 -32.45
N MET A 358 8.09 0.90 -32.07
CA MET A 358 9.24 0.77 -32.95
C MET A 358 10.49 0.39 -32.14
N ARG A 359 11.33 -0.44 -32.75
CA ARG A 359 12.62 -0.82 -32.19
C ARG A 359 13.73 -0.38 -33.13
N GLY A 360 14.83 0.14 -32.58
CA GLY A 360 16.02 0.45 -33.36
C GLY A 360 15.85 1.61 -34.36
N HIS A 361 15.04 2.58 -34.00
CA HIS A 361 14.76 3.78 -34.81
C HIS A 361 15.72 4.92 -34.47
N ASP A 362 15.76 5.90 -35.34
CA ASP A 362 16.41 7.20 -35.10
C ASP A 362 15.44 8.21 -34.45
N PRO A 363 15.95 9.31 -33.88
CA PRO A 363 15.10 10.34 -33.29
C PRO A 363 14.14 11.03 -34.28
N ASP A 364 14.44 11.01 -35.58
CA ASP A 364 13.59 11.60 -36.60
C ASP A 364 12.27 10.85 -36.75
N TRP A 365 12.30 9.52 -36.58
CA TRP A 365 11.09 8.68 -36.52
C TRP A 365 10.19 9.10 -35.35
N SER A 366 10.75 9.31 -34.15
CA SER A 366 10.00 9.72 -32.97
C SER A 366 9.32 11.10 -33.19
N VAL A 367 10.07 12.05 -33.77
CA VAL A 367 9.53 13.38 -34.09
C VAL A 367 8.45 13.30 -35.18
N ALA A 368 8.63 12.47 -36.21
CA ALA A 368 7.62 12.28 -37.27
C ALA A 368 6.35 11.66 -36.69
N THR A 369 6.47 10.57 -35.89
CA THR A 369 5.36 9.90 -35.22
C THR A 369 4.58 10.86 -34.32
N PHE A 370 5.27 11.71 -33.54
CA PHE A 370 4.61 12.73 -32.73
C PHE A 370 3.73 13.64 -33.56
N PHE A 371 4.24 14.17 -34.69
CA PHE A 371 3.47 15.11 -35.51
C PHE A 371 2.30 14.43 -36.24
N GLU A 372 2.44 13.20 -36.68
CA GLU A 372 1.34 12.41 -37.25
C GLU A 372 0.20 12.22 -36.24
N LEU A 373 0.53 11.85 -35.00
CA LEU A 373 -0.45 11.69 -33.93
C LEU A 373 -1.05 13.02 -33.49
N LEU A 374 -0.25 14.11 -33.45
CA LEU A 374 -0.70 15.46 -33.12
C LEU A 374 -1.74 15.96 -34.11
N GLU A 375 -1.48 15.79 -35.41
CA GLU A 375 -2.38 16.25 -36.47
C GLU A 375 -3.68 15.46 -36.50
N ARG A 376 -3.59 14.16 -36.28
CA ARG A 376 -4.73 13.27 -36.31
C ARG A 376 -5.64 13.43 -35.11
N TRP A 377 -5.07 13.44 -33.87
CA TRP A 377 -5.85 13.34 -32.65
C TRP A 377 -6.03 14.67 -31.90
N LYS A 378 -5.32 15.73 -32.27
CA LYS A 378 -5.37 17.06 -31.63
C LYS A 378 -5.36 16.98 -30.09
N PRO A 379 -4.38 16.26 -29.48
CA PRO A 379 -4.38 15.94 -28.08
C PRO A 379 -4.21 17.20 -27.21
N LEU A 380 -4.72 17.11 -25.98
CA LEU A 380 -4.58 18.17 -24.98
C LEU A 380 -3.11 18.38 -24.59
N LYS A 381 -2.37 17.30 -24.44
CA LYS A 381 -0.95 17.31 -24.09
C LYS A 381 -0.20 16.05 -24.50
N LEU A 382 1.13 16.17 -24.55
CA LEU A 382 2.05 15.06 -24.65
C LEU A 382 2.67 14.79 -23.29
N LYS A 383 2.62 13.52 -22.83
CA LYS A 383 3.40 13.03 -21.69
C LYS A 383 4.61 12.25 -22.16
N VAL A 384 5.78 12.62 -21.64
CA VAL A 384 7.04 11.91 -21.89
C VAL A 384 7.67 11.57 -20.56
N GLU A 385 8.10 10.33 -20.36
CA GLU A 385 8.83 9.95 -19.15
C GLU A 385 10.17 10.70 -19.08
N SER A 386 10.54 11.27 -17.93
CA SER A 386 11.69 12.19 -17.78
C SER A 386 12.94 11.53 -17.18
N VAL A 387 13.63 10.66 -17.93
CA VAL A 387 14.98 10.16 -17.62
C VAL A 387 15.97 10.67 -18.68
N ALA A 388 17.27 10.47 -18.59
CA ALA A 388 18.29 11.21 -19.32
C ALA A 388 18.09 11.42 -20.84
N TYR A 389 17.76 10.38 -21.63
CA TYR A 389 17.52 10.47 -23.08
C TYR A 389 16.21 11.22 -23.41
N GLN A 390 15.23 11.08 -22.60
CA GLN A 390 13.87 11.62 -22.76
C GLN A 390 13.85 13.15 -22.76
N ARG A 391 14.77 13.78 -22.04
CA ARG A 391 14.98 15.25 -22.13
C ARG A 391 15.46 15.67 -23.51
N THR A 392 16.27 14.84 -24.15
CA THR A 392 16.76 15.08 -25.52
C THR A 392 15.61 14.98 -26.52
N LEU A 393 14.76 13.95 -26.40
CA LEU A 393 13.59 13.80 -27.26
C LEU A 393 12.59 14.95 -27.07
N ALA A 394 12.27 15.32 -25.82
CA ALA A 394 11.40 16.47 -25.54
C ALA A 394 11.95 17.75 -26.18
N TRP A 395 13.25 18.00 -26.06
CA TRP A 395 13.90 19.15 -26.70
C TRP A 395 13.83 19.10 -28.24
N LEU A 396 14.02 17.91 -28.85
CA LEU A 396 13.88 17.75 -30.30
C LEU A 396 12.46 18.05 -30.78
N ILE A 397 11.47 17.53 -30.05
CA ILE A 397 10.04 17.80 -30.33
C ILE A 397 9.74 19.30 -30.19
N GLU A 398 10.18 19.93 -29.09
CA GLU A 398 9.99 21.38 -28.91
C GLU A 398 10.64 22.21 -30.01
N ARG A 399 11.84 21.83 -30.47
CA ARG A 399 12.52 22.47 -31.60
C ARG A 399 11.72 22.32 -32.88
N ALA A 400 11.22 21.12 -33.17
CA ALA A 400 10.40 20.84 -34.35
C ALA A 400 9.05 21.56 -34.29
N MET A 401 8.42 21.69 -33.11
CA MET A 401 7.22 22.50 -32.91
C MET A 401 7.43 23.95 -33.28
N ARG A 402 8.56 24.54 -32.84
CA ARG A 402 8.92 25.92 -33.24
C ARG A 402 9.09 26.10 -34.75
N GLN A 403 9.72 25.10 -35.40
CA GLN A 403 9.92 25.16 -36.86
C GLN A 403 8.63 25.00 -37.64
N ARG A 404 7.68 24.23 -37.17
CA ARG A 404 6.41 23.93 -37.82
C ARG A 404 5.25 24.87 -37.39
N GLY A 405 5.48 25.75 -36.42
CA GLY A 405 4.45 26.61 -35.84
C GLY A 405 3.27 25.88 -35.21
N ARG A 406 3.51 24.66 -34.72
CA ARG A 406 2.52 23.80 -34.07
C ARG A 406 2.95 23.53 -32.65
N TYR A 407 2.10 23.85 -31.68
CA TYR A 407 2.44 23.80 -30.25
C TYR A 407 1.44 22.98 -29.49
N ILE A 408 1.93 22.20 -28.52
CA ILE A 408 1.17 21.45 -27.53
C ILE A 408 1.94 21.50 -26.20
N GLN A 409 1.25 21.37 -25.09
CA GLN A 409 1.89 21.25 -23.80
C GLN A 409 2.63 19.90 -23.72
N ILE A 410 3.94 19.96 -23.40
CA ILE A 410 4.74 18.80 -23.08
C ILE A 410 4.85 18.72 -21.56
N ASP A 411 4.39 17.61 -21.00
CA ASP A 411 4.45 17.31 -19.57
C ASP A 411 5.51 16.23 -19.36
N ALA A 412 6.68 16.65 -18.86
CA ALA A 412 7.76 15.75 -18.51
C ALA A 412 7.41 15.02 -17.21
N HIS A 413 6.98 13.78 -17.32
CA HIS A 413 6.63 12.95 -16.18
C HIS A 413 7.89 12.36 -15.56
N ILE A 414 8.17 12.71 -14.30
CA ILE A 414 9.15 11.99 -13.50
C ILE A 414 8.43 10.76 -12.94
N PRO A 415 8.89 9.54 -13.24
CA PRO A 415 8.28 8.33 -12.69
C PRO A 415 8.21 8.45 -11.17
N GLU A 416 7.05 8.24 -10.58
CA GLU A 416 6.94 8.10 -9.14
C GLU A 416 7.95 7.04 -8.70
N LYS A 417 8.56 7.18 -7.51
CA LYS A 417 9.49 6.18 -6.92
C LYS A 417 8.86 4.80 -6.73
N ARG A 418 7.59 4.65 -7.07
CA ARG A 418 6.89 3.37 -7.10
C ARG A 418 7.36 2.55 -8.29
N LYS A 419 7.42 1.24 -8.10
CA LYS A 419 7.78 0.33 -9.18
C LYS A 419 6.79 0.39 -10.34
N LYS A 420 7.33 0.25 -11.54
CA LYS A 420 6.64 0.13 -12.82
C LYS A 420 5.39 -0.78 -12.74
N ALA A 421 5.55 -2.00 -12.23
CA ALA A 421 4.46 -2.97 -12.10
C ALA A 421 3.27 -2.45 -11.28
N TYR A 422 3.52 -1.78 -10.14
CA TYR A 422 2.44 -1.22 -9.32
C TYR A 422 1.70 -0.07 -10.03
N ARG A 423 2.41 0.76 -10.79
CA ARG A 423 1.79 1.84 -11.56
C ARG A 423 0.84 1.30 -12.63
N ILE A 424 1.29 0.27 -13.35
CA ILE A 424 0.49 -0.38 -14.39
C ILE A 424 -0.76 -1.04 -13.79
N ILE A 425 -0.57 -1.80 -12.71
CA ILE A 425 -1.67 -2.50 -12.03
C ILE A 425 -2.68 -1.50 -11.45
N ASP A 426 -2.22 -0.45 -10.79
CA ASP A 426 -3.10 0.57 -10.19
C ASP A 426 -3.88 1.33 -11.28
N SER A 427 -3.24 1.75 -12.37
CA SER A 427 -3.88 2.56 -13.40
C SER A 427 -4.85 1.73 -14.25
N ILE A 428 -4.36 0.66 -14.85
CA ILE A 428 -5.15 -0.20 -15.75
C ILE A 428 -6.15 -1.02 -14.94
N GLY A 429 -5.74 -1.59 -13.81
CA GLY A 429 -6.61 -2.43 -12.97
C GLY A 429 -7.85 -1.70 -12.49
N ASN A 430 -7.73 -0.42 -12.12
CA ASN A 430 -8.88 0.41 -11.77
C ASN A 430 -9.83 0.63 -12.94
N ALA A 431 -9.29 1.02 -14.10
CA ALA A 431 -10.11 1.28 -15.28
C ALA A 431 -10.85 0.01 -15.72
N VAL A 432 -10.18 -1.14 -15.61
CA VAL A 432 -10.75 -2.45 -15.93
C VAL A 432 -11.80 -2.89 -14.91
N ALA A 433 -11.51 -2.76 -13.60
CA ALA A 433 -12.45 -3.14 -12.54
C ALA A 433 -13.77 -2.33 -12.61
N ASN A 434 -13.69 -1.10 -13.10
CA ASN A 434 -14.86 -0.23 -13.30
C ASN A 434 -15.45 -0.34 -14.72
N SER A 435 -14.99 -1.28 -15.56
CA SER A 435 -15.40 -1.44 -16.97
C SER A 435 -15.24 -0.14 -17.78
N GLN A 436 -14.21 0.65 -17.48
CA GLN A 436 -13.96 1.97 -18.09
C GLN A 436 -12.95 1.92 -19.23
N LEU A 437 -12.09 0.87 -19.31
CA LEU A 437 -11.07 0.75 -20.36
C LEU A 437 -11.62 0.05 -21.59
N TYR A 438 -11.64 0.77 -22.71
CA TYR A 438 -12.10 0.30 -24.01
C TYR A 438 -10.94 0.20 -25.00
N VAL A 439 -10.84 -0.93 -25.70
CA VAL A 439 -9.79 -1.20 -26.68
C VAL A 439 -10.38 -1.69 -28.00
N SER A 440 -9.71 -1.49 -29.12
CA SER A 440 -10.10 -2.14 -30.38
C SER A 440 -9.73 -3.62 -30.35
N PRO A 441 -10.57 -4.51 -30.92
CA PRO A 441 -10.17 -5.91 -31.14
C PRO A 441 -8.90 -6.06 -31.99
N THR A 442 -8.55 -5.04 -32.75
CA THR A 442 -7.35 -4.99 -33.62
C THR A 442 -6.08 -4.58 -32.87
N HIS A 443 -6.17 -4.14 -31.62
CA HIS A 443 -5.00 -3.78 -30.79
C HIS A 443 -4.32 -5.02 -30.22
N LEU A 444 -3.88 -5.92 -31.11
CA LEU A 444 -3.39 -7.25 -30.76
C LEU A 444 -2.18 -7.22 -29.83
N GLU A 445 -1.20 -6.35 -30.10
CA GLU A 445 0.00 -6.23 -29.27
C GLU A 445 -0.33 -5.76 -27.84
N PHE A 446 -1.20 -4.78 -27.69
CA PHE A 446 -1.66 -4.35 -26.36
C PHE A 446 -2.42 -5.47 -25.64
N ILE A 447 -3.34 -6.16 -26.34
CA ILE A 447 -4.11 -7.28 -25.76
C ILE A 447 -3.17 -8.41 -25.32
N GLU A 448 -2.11 -8.71 -26.07
CA GLU A 448 -1.10 -9.71 -25.71
C GLU A 448 -0.33 -9.28 -24.47
N GLN A 449 0.21 -8.06 -24.43
CA GLN A 449 0.90 -7.53 -23.26
C GLN A 449 -0.03 -7.51 -22.04
N PHE A 450 -1.27 -7.07 -22.20
CA PHE A 450 -2.28 -7.01 -21.15
C PHE A 450 -2.60 -8.41 -20.55
N THR A 451 -2.82 -9.42 -21.40
CA THR A 451 -3.20 -10.77 -20.94
C THR A 451 -2.04 -11.59 -20.39
N SER A 452 -0.81 -11.20 -20.73
CA SER A 452 0.41 -11.87 -20.29
C SER A 452 1.10 -11.14 -19.14
N TYR A 453 0.65 -9.94 -18.78
CA TYR A 453 1.26 -9.12 -17.73
C TYR A 453 1.13 -9.80 -16.35
N PRO A 454 2.21 -9.85 -15.51
CA PRO A 454 3.53 -9.20 -15.68
C PRO A 454 4.58 -10.02 -16.45
N ASN A 455 4.27 -11.22 -16.92
CA ASN A 455 5.21 -12.13 -17.56
C ASN A 455 5.35 -11.85 -19.08
N VAL A 456 5.52 -10.57 -19.43
CA VAL A 456 5.70 -10.12 -20.83
C VAL A 456 7.18 -9.95 -21.15
N ALA A 457 7.58 -10.24 -22.39
CA ALA A 457 8.94 -10.01 -22.85
C ALA A 457 9.29 -8.51 -22.94
N HIS A 458 8.30 -7.69 -23.29
CA HIS A 458 8.36 -6.24 -23.40
C HIS A 458 7.06 -5.66 -22.86
N ASP A 459 7.14 -4.66 -21.98
CA ASP A 459 5.99 -4.04 -21.32
C ASP A 459 5.87 -2.53 -21.62
N ASP A 460 6.58 -2.06 -22.65
CA ASP A 460 6.67 -0.65 -23.00
C ASP A 460 5.32 -0.07 -23.42
N LEU A 461 4.54 -0.81 -24.23
CA LEU A 461 3.23 -0.35 -24.67
C LEU A 461 2.21 -0.33 -23.52
N ILE A 462 2.15 -1.36 -22.70
CA ILE A 462 1.23 -1.38 -21.56
C ILE A 462 1.57 -0.29 -20.54
N GLU A 463 2.86 0.06 -20.38
CA GLU A 463 3.29 1.18 -19.55
C GLU A 463 2.83 2.52 -20.11
N ALA A 464 3.06 2.78 -21.41
CA ALA A 464 2.58 3.99 -22.06
C ALA A 464 1.05 4.13 -21.92
N VAL A 465 0.30 3.05 -22.14
CA VAL A 465 -1.16 3.04 -21.93
C VAL A 465 -1.53 3.28 -20.48
N ALA A 466 -0.82 2.70 -19.51
CA ALA A 466 -1.09 2.90 -18.09
C ALA A 466 -0.95 4.37 -17.67
N VAL A 467 0.10 5.05 -18.16
CA VAL A 467 0.29 6.50 -17.95
C VAL A 467 -0.84 7.30 -18.57
N GLY A 468 -1.28 6.96 -19.78
CA GLY A 468 -2.41 7.60 -20.45
C GLY A 468 -3.74 7.38 -19.72
N VAL A 469 -4.00 6.17 -19.22
CA VAL A 469 -5.17 5.86 -18.42
C VAL A 469 -5.16 6.61 -17.09
N GLN A 470 -4.01 6.72 -16.44
CA GLN A 470 -3.86 7.52 -15.23
C GLN A 470 -4.16 8.99 -15.49
N GLU A 471 -3.64 9.53 -16.59
CA GLU A 471 -3.90 10.91 -16.98
C GLU A 471 -5.38 11.16 -17.27
N ALA A 472 -6.02 10.30 -18.06
CA ALA A 472 -7.44 10.37 -18.33
C ALA A 472 -8.29 10.23 -17.05
N SER A 473 -7.88 9.39 -16.11
CA SER A 473 -8.58 9.18 -14.84
C SER A 473 -8.46 10.38 -13.89
N THR A 474 -7.30 11.03 -13.88
CA THR A 474 -7.02 12.18 -13.01
C THR A 474 -7.43 13.51 -13.64
N HIS A 475 -7.65 13.53 -14.95
CA HIS A 475 -8.13 14.71 -15.62
C HIS A 475 -9.52 15.03 -15.05
N ALA A 476 -9.55 15.91 -14.05
CA ALA A 476 -10.77 16.53 -13.56
C ALA A 476 -11.26 17.37 -14.72
N GLY A 477 -12.26 16.91 -15.45
CA GLY A 477 -12.72 17.62 -16.62
C GLY A 477 -12.94 19.06 -16.28
N GLY A 478 -12.16 19.87 -16.91
CA GLY A 478 -12.68 21.11 -17.34
C GLY A 478 -13.77 20.84 -18.37
N ALA A 479 -14.93 20.36 -17.94
CA ALA A 479 -16.13 20.95 -18.48
C ALA A 479 -15.89 22.40 -18.14
N THR A 480 -15.43 23.18 -19.11
CA THR A 480 -15.34 24.62 -18.96
C THR A 480 -16.66 25.03 -18.34
N PHE A 481 -16.60 25.92 -17.35
CA PHE A 481 -17.80 26.53 -16.77
C PHE A 481 -18.79 26.98 -17.86
N GLU A 482 -18.27 27.31 -19.05
CA GLU A 482 -19.00 27.54 -20.28
C GLU A 482 -19.83 26.34 -20.81
N LYS A 483 -19.29 25.11 -20.80
CA LYS A 483 -20.05 23.92 -21.24
C LYS A 483 -21.08 23.47 -20.21
N MET A 484 -20.86 23.74 -18.92
CA MET A 484 -21.89 23.53 -17.90
C MET A 484 -23.01 24.56 -18.02
N GLN A 485 -22.69 25.82 -18.34
CA GLN A 485 -23.68 26.86 -18.63
C GLN A 485 -24.48 26.56 -19.91
N GLU A 486 -23.84 26.09 -20.99
CA GLU A 486 -24.54 25.68 -22.20
C GLU A 486 -25.54 24.52 -21.97
N ILE A 487 -25.22 23.59 -21.03
CA ILE A 487 -26.11 22.49 -20.65
C ILE A 487 -27.26 23.02 -19.75
N GLU A 488 -26.98 23.89 -18.80
CA GLU A 488 -28.00 24.55 -17.98
C GLU A 488 -28.91 25.45 -18.83
N ASP A 489 -28.35 26.22 -19.76
CA ASP A 489 -29.11 27.10 -20.64
C ASP A 489 -29.99 26.32 -21.64
N ALA A 490 -29.51 25.15 -22.13
CA ALA A 490 -30.31 24.26 -22.98
C ALA A 490 -31.46 23.55 -22.22
N GLU A 491 -31.33 23.28 -20.92
CA GLU A 491 -32.40 22.75 -20.09
C GLU A 491 -33.49 23.82 -19.76
N PHE A 492 -33.12 25.11 -19.80
CA PHE A 492 -34.08 26.21 -19.58
C PHE A 492 -34.84 26.60 -20.81
N GLU A 493 -34.34 26.34 -22.05
CA GLU A 493 -35.05 26.64 -23.29
C GLU A 493 -36.21 25.64 -23.58
N ASP A 494 -36.22 24.44 -23.00
CA ASP A 494 -37.25 23.43 -23.21
C ASP A 494 -38.44 23.45 -22.19
N ILE A 495 -38.51 24.48 -21.31
CA ILE A 495 -39.67 24.67 -20.45
C ILE A 495 -40.68 25.58 -21.14
N PRO A 496 -41.82 25.06 -21.64
CA PRO A 496 -42.83 25.91 -22.21
C PRO A 496 -43.38 26.87 -21.14
N LEU A 497 -43.26 28.16 -21.35
CA LEU A 497 -43.90 29.19 -20.56
C LEU A 497 -45.39 28.91 -20.48
N ILE A 498 -45.88 28.38 -19.39
CA ILE A 498 -47.30 28.26 -19.10
C ILE A 498 -47.85 29.66 -19.03
N GLY A 499 -48.58 30.02 -20.08
CA GLY A 499 -49.24 31.32 -20.23
C GLY A 499 -50.14 31.64 -19.04
N THR A 500 -49.99 32.83 -18.52
CA THR A 500 -50.93 33.44 -17.61
C THR A 500 -52.31 33.47 -18.28
N CYS A 501 -53.27 32.74 -17.75
CA CYS A 501 -54.68 32.92 -18.06
C CYS A 501 -55.23 34.18 -17.45
N PRO A 502 -56.22 34.86 -18.08
CA PRO A 502 -56.73 36.17 -17.79
C PRO A 502 -57.50 36.28 -16.48
#